data_e8460b590fcf77469c95b252d34cb35f
#
_entry.id   e8460b590fcf77469c95b252d34cb35f
#
_cell.length_a   1.000
_cell.length_b   1.000
_cell.length_c   1.000
_cell.angle_alpha   90.00
_cell.angle_beta   90.00
_cell.angle_gamma   90.00
#
_symmetry.space_group_name_H-M   'P 1'
#
loop_
_entity.id
_entity.type
_entity.pdbx_description
1 polymer ?
#
loop_
_entity_poly.entity_id
_entity_poly.type
_entity_poly.pdbx_seq_one_letter_code
_entity_poly.pdbx_strand_id
1 'polypeptide(L)'
;QQFAVRRIATSTQTRPAAANTVLRIIAESAASSDTTRRTAAIGLLEAFHTGLAGRAKVSPPADWTAIYAGIQKSDSAELRRAADRLAAVFGDGAALADLRKLAANSAADYTARDQAILALAQAKDTESIPMLFNLLGDRAVYSTVIKALAGFDHPDTAKELLNRMAGFKDGNRGLAVDTLISRRTWADQLV
;
A
#
# COMPACT_ATOMS: atom_id res chain seq x y z
N GLN A 1 -2.79 2.53 22.14
CA GLN A 1 -1.49 2.83 21.53
C GLN A 1 -1.63 3.11 20.03
N GLN A 2 -2.25 2.26 19.23
CA GLN A 2 -2.40 2.45 17.78
C GLN A 2 -3.11 3.76 17.39
N PHE A 3 -4.12 4.18 18.14
CA PHE A 3 -4.80 5.47 17.90
C PHE A 3 -3.84 6.67 18.01
N ALA A 4 -3.02 6.68 19.06
CA ALA A 4 -2.03 7.73 19.25
C ALA A 4 -0.99 7.75 18.13
N VAL A 5 -0.53 6.58 17.67
CA VAL A 5 0.41 6.45 16.56
C VAL A 5 -0.19 6.97 15.26
N ARG A 6 -1.44 6.61 14.93
CA ARG A 6 -2.16 7.17 13.76
C ARG A 6 -2.23 8.69 13.79
N ARG A 7 -2.56 9.27 14.96
CA ARG A 7 -2.64 10.72 15.12
C ARG A 7 -1.28 11.41 14.97
N ILE A 8 -0.20 10.78 15.44
CA ILE A 8 1.17 11.31 15.26
C ILE A 8 1.56 11.20 13.78
N ALA A 9 1.24 10.10 13.11
CA ALA A 9 1.51 9.92 11.69
C ALA A 9 0.84 11.01 10.84
N THR A 10 -0.41 11.40 11.13
CA THR A 10 -1.09 12.50 10.42
C THR A 10 -0.36 13.85 10.55
N SER A 11 0.45 14.03 11.58
CA SER A 11 1.21 15.25 11.85
C SER A 11 2.70 15.15 11.52
N THR A 12 3.12 14.12 10.77
CA THR A 12 4.54 13.87 10.45
C THR A 12 5.24 15.09 9.86
N GLN A 13 4.59 15.83 8.98
CA GLN A 13 5.15 17.04 8.35
C GLN A 13 5.18 18.23 9.29
N THR A 14 4.22 18.37 10.20
CA THR A 14 4.11 19.50 11.13
C THR A 14 4.85 19.26 12.43
N ARG A 15 5.05 17.99 12.82
CA ARG A 15 5.72 17.56 14.05
C ARG A 15 6.68 16.39 13.77
N PRO A 16 7.73 16.59 12.94
CA PRO A 16 8.61 15.51 12.51
C PRO A 16 9.35 14.84 13.69
N ALA A 17 9.69 15.59 14.74
CA ALA A 17 10.34 15.05 15.92
C ALA A 17 9.48 14.00 16.65
N ALA A 18 8.17 14.23 16.77
CA ALA A 18 7.26 13.26 17.39
C ALA A 18 7.14 11.98 16.55
N ALA A 19 7.04 12.11 15.22
CA ALA A 19 7.03 10.99 14.31
C ALA A 19 8.32 10.17 14.39
N ASN A 20 9.47 10.85 14.46
CA ASN A 20 10.78 10.22 14.60
C ASN A 20 10.91 9.43 15.91
N THR A 21 10.47 10.01 17.03
CA THR A 21 10.46 9.33 18.34
C THR A 21 9.61 8.07 18.31
N VAL A 22 8.40 8.11 17.72
CA VAL A 22 7.52 6.94 17.61
C VAL A 22 8.19 5.85 16.76
N LEU A 23 8.77 6.20 15.62
CA LEU A 23 9.44 5.22 14.75
C LEU A 23 10.65 4.58 15.44
N ARG A 24 11.41 5.32 16.28
CA ARG A 24 12.49 4.74 17.09
C ARG A 24 11.98 3.72 18.11
N ILE A 25 10.90 4.02 18.82
CA ILE A 25 10.25 3.08 19.76
C ILE A 25 9.78 1.81 19.02
N ILE A 26 9.23 1.98 17.82
CA ILE A 26 8.84 0.86 16.97
C ILE A 26 10.07 0.02 16.58
N ALA A 27 11.17 0.66 16.19
CA ALA A 27 12.41 -0.02 15.83
C ALA A 27 13.02 -0.80 16.99
N GLU A 28 13.04 -0.24 18.21
CA GLU A 28 13.49 -0.92 19.42
C GLU A 28 12.63 -2.16 19.72
N SER A 29 11.32 -2.05 19.55
CA SER A 29 10.38 -3.17 19.71
C SER A 29 10.57 -4.23 18.63
N ALA A 30 10.86 -3.82 17.40
CA ALA A 30 11.14 -4.69 16.26
C ALA A 30 12.43 -5.49 16.41
N ALA A 31 13.46 -4.89 17.02
CA ALA A 31 14.75 -5.53 17.29
C ALA A 31 14.72 -6.49 18.51
N SER A 32 13.63 -6.52 19.28
CA SER A 32 13.51 -7.37 20.46
C SER A 32 13.44 -8.86 20.07
N SER A 33 14.03 -9.72 20.90
CA SER A 33 13.84 -11.18 20.83
C SER A 33 12.44 -11.62 21.29
N ASP A 34 11.72 -10.78 22.01
CA ASP A 34 10.35 -11.02 22.49
C ASP A 34 9.34 -10.94 21.33
N THR A 35 8.67 -12.05 21.06
CA THR A 35 7.66 -12.18 20.00
C THR A 35 6.50 -11.19 20.20
N THR A 36 6.08 -10.95 21.44
CA THR A 36 4.99 -10.01 21.75
C THR A 36 5.37 -8.59 21.35
N ARG A 37 6.60 -8.17 21.65
CA ARG A 37 7.11 -6.85 21.25
C ARG A 37 7.21 -6.71 19.74
N ARG A 38 7.69 -7.76 19.03
CA ARG A 38 7.76 -7.75 17.57
C ARG A 38 6.38 -7.66 16.93
N THR A 39 5.40 -8.43 17.44
CA THR A 39 4.00 -8.35 16.98
C THR A 39 3.43 -6.94 17.22
N ALA A 40 3.71 -6.33 18.37
CA ALA A 40 3.32 -4.97 18.65
C ALA A 40 3.96 -3.97 17.68
N ALA A 41 5.24 -4.15 17.32
CA ALA A 41 5.92 -3.31 16.33
C ALA A 41 5.25 -3.35 14.95
N ILE A 42 4.83 -4.54 14.49
CA ILE A 42 4.07 -4.69 13.24
C ILE A 42 2.78 -3.86 13.29
N GLY A 43 1.96 -4.05 14.34
CA GLY A 43 0.71 -3.31 14.50
C GLY A 43 0.90 -1.79 14.62
N LEU A 44 2.02 -1.32 15.15
CA LEU A 44 2.34 0.10 15.24
C LEU A 44 2.82 0.66 13.89
N LEU A 45 3.61 -0.09 13.10
CA LEU A 45 3.96 0.28 11.72
C LEU A 45 2.70 0.40 10.84
N GLU A 46 1.78 -0.56 10.96
CA GLU A 46 0.51 -0.53 10.24
C GLU A 46 -0.38 0.64 10.67
N ALA A 47 -0.40 0.95 11.96
CA ALA A 47 -1.11 2.11 12.47
C ALA A 47 -0.50 3.43 11.96
N PHE A 48 0.83 3.49 11.85
CA PHE A 48 1.53 4.63 11.28
C PHE A 48 1.21 4.79 9.79
N HIS A 49 1.31 3.71 9.02
CA HIS A 49 0.94 3.66 7.61
C HIS A 49 -0.53 4.08 7.39
N THR A 50 -1.46 3.56 8.19
CA THR A 50 -2.88 3.93 8.14
C THR A 50 -3.10 5.42 8.45
N GLY A 51 -2.31 5.98 9.37
CA GLY A 51 -2.37 7.42 9.70
C GLY A 51 -1.90 8.32 8.55
N LEU A 52 -1.18 7.77 7.57
CA LEU A 52 -0.79 8.45 6.34
C LEU A 52 -1.76 8.21 5.17
N ALA A 53 -2.90 7.55 5.41
CA ALA A 53 -3.88 7.26 4.35
C ALA A 53 -4.29 8.52 3.58
N GLY A 54 -4.38 8.41 2.26
CA GLY A 54 -4.66 9.52 1.36
C GLY A 54 -3.50 10.49 1.10
N ARG A 55 -2.33 10.25 1.70
CA ARG A 55 -1.11 11.01 1.45
C ARG A 55 -0.13 10.17 0.64
N ALA A 56 0.45 10.75 -0.38
CA ALA A 56 1.53 10.16 -1.17
C ALA A 56 2.79 11.02 -1.03
N LYS A 57 3.95 10.39 -1.12
CA LYS A 57 5.27 11.07 -1.11
C LYS A 57 5.46 11.96 0.12
N VAL A 58 5.15 11.43 1.29
CA VAL A 58 5.40 12.09 2.56
C VAL A 58 6.90 12.09 2.82
N SER A 59 7.49 13.24 3.18
CA SER A 59 8.89 13.28 3.57
C SER A 59 9.14 12.38 4.80
N PRO A 60 10.09 11.44 4.72
CA PRO A 60 10.37 10.55 5.84
C PRO A 60 10.94 11.33 7.04
N PRO A 61 10.70 10.88 8.27
CA PRO A 61 11.42 11.36 9.45
C PRO A 61 12.93 11.11 9.34
N ALA A 62 13.73 11.92 10.01
CA ALA A 62 15.20 11.96 9.85
C ALA A 62 15.89 10.58 10.04
N ASP A 63 15.42 9.79 11.03
CA ASP A 63 16.03 8.49 11.35
C ASP A 63 15.48 7.33 10.50
N TRP A 64 14.52 7.59 9.60
CA TRP A 64 13.81 6.53 8.86
C TRP A 64 14.74 5.59 8.12
N THR A 65 15.72 6.10 7.40
CA THR A 65 16.66 5.27 6.62
C THR A 65 17.38 4.24 7.50
N ALA A 66 17.85 4.65 8.68
CA ALA A 66 18.53 3.75 9.60
C ALA A 66 17.56 2.75 10.24
N ILE A 67 16.35 3.20 10.59
CA ILE A 67 15.27 2.37 11.14
C ILE A 67 14.86 1.31 10.14
N TYR A 68 14.59 1.69 8.90
CA TYR A 68 14.21 0.79 7.81
C TYR A 68 15.29 -0.26 7.55
N ALA A 69 16.54 0.16 7.41
CA ALA A 69 17.67 -0.76 7.23
C ALA A 69 17.83 -1.77 8.40
N GLY A 70 17.52 -1.35 9.62
CA GLY A 70 17.50 -2.22 10.79
C GLY A 70 16.37 -3.26 10.72
N ILE A 71 15.16 -2.84 10.36
CA ILE A 71 13.99 -3.73 10.22
C ILE A 71 14.19 -4.74 9.09
N GLN A 72 14.82 -4.37 7.98
CA GLN A 72 15.09 -5.28 6.85
C GLN A 72 16.01 -6.46 7.21
N LYS A 73 16.78 -6.37 8.31
CA LYS A 73 17.60 -7.46 8.84
C LYS A 73 16.80 -8.46 9.70
N SER A 74 15.52 -8.18 9.98
CA SER A 74 14.69 -9.07 10.81
C SER A 74 14.36 -10.37 10.07
N ASP A 75 14.28 -11.48 10.80
CA ASP A 75 13.81 -12.77 10.30
C ASP A 75 12.30 -12.77 10.01
N SER A 76 11.53 -11.83 10.60
CA SER A 76 10.09 -11.72 10.38
C SER A 76 9.77 -11.08 9.03
N ALA A 77 9.28 -11.89 8.09
CA ALA A 77 8.81 -11.41 6.79
C ALA A 77 7.65 -10.41 6.92
N GLU A 78 6.78 -10.59 7.92
CA GLU A 78 5.64 -9.72 8.18
C GLU A 78 6.11 -8.33 8.63
N LEU A 79 7.11 -8.28 9.51
CA LEU A 79 7.69 -7.01 9.95
C LEU A 79 8.36 -6.25 8.80
N ARG A 80 9.13 -6.95 7.94
CA ARG A 80 9.72 -6.35 6.74
C ARG A 80 8.66 -5.79 5.81
N ARG A 81 7.60 -6.57 5.52
CA ARG A 81 6.49 -6.11 4.66
C ARG A 81 5.76 -4.89 5.23
N ALA A 82 5.57 -4.83 6.56
CA ALA A 82 4.96 -3.65 7.19
C ALA A 82 5.84 -2.40 7.01
N ALA A 83 7.16 -2.55 7.11
CA ALA A 83 8.12 -1.47 6.86
C ALA A 83 8.14 -1.06 5.36
N ASP A 84 8.07 -2.03 4.42
CA ASP A 84 8.05 -1.77 2.98
C ASP A 84 6.84 -0.91 2.57
N ARG A 85 5.66 -1.22 3.13
CA ARG A 85 4.46 -0.41 2.88
C ARG A 85 4.63 1.04 3.35
N LEU A 86 5.27 1.25 4.49
CA LEU A 86 5.54 2.59 4.99
C LEU A 86 6.63 3.29 4.16
N ALA A 87 7.70 2.58 3.78
CA ALA A 87 8.76 3.09 2.91
C ALA A 87 8.21 3.54 1.55
N ALA A 88 7.25 2.80 1.00
CA ALA A 88 6.58 3.17 -0.25
C ALA A 88 5.86 4.53 -0.16
N VAL A 89 5.17 4.80 0.95
CA VAL A 89 4.52 6.12 1.18
C VAL A 89 5.54 7.25 1.26
N PHE A 90 6.74 6.94 1.77
CA PHE A 90 7.88 7.85 1.78
C PHE A 90 8.57 7.97 0.41
N GLY A 91 8.14 7.20 -0.59
CA GLY A 91 8.67 7.25 -1.95
C GLY A 91 9.96 6.48 -2.15
N ASP A 92 10.23 5.47 -1.33
CA ASP A 92 11.40 4.60 -1.50
C ASP A 92 11.23 3.71 -2.74
N GLY A 93 12.09 3.92 -3.74
CA GLY A 93 12.00 3.21 -5.04
C GLY A 93 12.27 1.71 -4.93
N ALA A 94 13.14 1.26 -4.02
CA ALA A 94 13.41 -0.16 -3.80
C ALA A 94 12.20 -0.85 -3.15
N ALA A 95 11.61 -0.24 -2.12
CA ALA A 95 10.39 -0.73 -1.50
C ALA A 95 9.23 -0.82 -2.51
N LEU A 96 9.04 0.19 -3.37
CA LEU A 96 8.04 0.17 -4.44
C LEU A 96 8.28 -0.98 -5.42
N ALA A 97 9.54 -1.21 -5.84
CA ALA A 97 9.88 -2.30 -6.73
C ALA A 97 9.60 -3.69 -6.12
N ASP A 98 9.88 -3.86 -4.84
CA ASP A 98 9.62 -5.13 -4.13
C ASP A 98 8.11 -5.35 -3.90
N LEU A 99 7.35 -4.31 -3.62
CA LEU A 99 5.88 -4.38 -3.58
C LEU A 99 5.29 -4.77 -4.93
N ARG A 100 5.81 -4.23 -6.06
CA ARG A 100 5.38 -4.64 -7.41
C ARG A 100 5.66 -6.12 -7.67
N LYS A 101 6.85 -6.61 -7.31
CA LYS A 101 7.19 -8.05 -7.42
C LYS A 101 6.25 -8.92 -6.58
N LEU A 102 5.97 -8.52 -5.33
CA LEU A 102 5.07 -9.25 -4.44
C LEU A 102 3.64 -9.29 -4.99
N ALA A 103 3.11 -8.17 -5.46
CA ALA A 103 1.78 -8.08 -6.04
C ALA A 103 1.62 -9.00 -7.27
N ALA A 104 2.66 -9.05 -8.12
CA ALA A 104 2.68 -9.86 -9.34
C ALA A 104 2.90 -11.37 -9.10
N ASN A 105 3.42 -11.77 -7.93
CA ASN A 105 3.76 -13.17 -7.64
C ASN A 105 2.50 -13.98 -7.31
N SER A 106 1.98 -14.74 -8.27
CA SER A 106 0.79 -15.60 -8.09
C SER A 106 0.97 -16.72 -7.05
N ALA A 107 2.21 -17.09 -6.72
CA ALA A 107 2.51 -18.09 -5.69
C ALA A 107 2.57 -17.50 -4.28
N ALA A 108 2.56 -16.17 -4.14
CA ALA A 108 2.57 -15.51 -2.84
C ALA A 108 1.18 -15.57 -2.17
N ASP A 109 1.19 -15.43 -0.86
CA ASP A 109 -0.03 -15.34 -0.06
C ASP A 109 -0.97 -14.24 -0.57
N TYR A 110 -2.26 -14.56 -0.68
CA TYR A 110 -3.31 -13.67 -1.17
C TYR A 110 -3.34 -12.34 -0.40
N THR A 111 -3.33 -12.40 0.94
CA THR A 111 -3.41 -11.21 1.80
C THR A 111 -2.18 -10.31 1.60
N ALA A 112 -1.00 -10.92 1.45
CA ALA A 112 0.23 -10.18 1.20
C ALA A 112 0.20 -9.46 -0.17
N ARG A 113 -0.34 -10.10 -1.20
CA ARG A 113 -0.53 -9.51 -2.54
C ARG A 113 -1.51 -8.34 -2.50
N ASP A 114 -2.66 -8.54 -1.84
CA ASP A 114 -3.67 -7.49 -1.65
C ASP A 114 -3.10 -6.26 -0.97
N GLN A 115 -2.37 -6.46 0.12
CA GLN A 115 -1.73 -5.37 0.86
C GLN A 115 -0.68 -4.64 0.00
N ALA A 116 0.08 -5.37 -0.82
CA ALA A 116 1.05 -4.77 -1.73
C ALA A 116 0.36 -3.90 -2.80
N ILE A 117 -0.74 -4.38 -3.41
CA ILE A 117 -1.53 -3.62 -4.39
C ILE A 117 -2.07 -2.32 -3.76
N LEU A 118 -2.65 -2.40 -2.56
CA LEU A 118 -3.19 -1.23 -1.87
C LEU A 118 -2.08 -0.23 -1.47
N ALA A 119 -0.91 -0.72 -1.06
CA ALA A 119 0.24 0.12 -0.72
C ALA A 119 0.76 0.88 -1.96
N LEU A 120 0.86 0.22 -3.12
CA LEU A 120 1.22 0.86 -4.39
C LEU A 120 0.21 1.94 -4.80
N ALA A 121 -1.08 1.66 -4.64
CA ALA A 121 -2.13 2.64 -4.92
C ALA A 121 -2.07 3.84 -3.96
N GLN A 122 -1.82 3.62 -2.68
CA GLN A 122 -1.65 4.68 -1.69
C GLN A 122 -0.42 5.54 -2.00
N ALA A 123 0.70 4.92 -2.37
CA ALA A 123 1.92 5.62 -2.76
C ALA A 123 1.79 6.38 -4.10
N LYS A 124 0.68 6.19 -4.83
CA LYS A 124 0.49 6.72 -6.20
C LYS A 124 1.62 6.30 -7.14
N ASP A 125 2.02 5.05 -7.03
CA ASP A 125 3.06 4.47 -7.87
C ASP A 125 2.55 4.22 -9.30
N THR A 126 2.76 5.19 -10.19
CA THR A 126 2.30 5.10 -11.58
C THR A 126 3.01 4.01 -12.40
N GLU A 127 4.21 3.59 -11.99
CA GLU A 127 4.92 2.49 -12.64
C GLU A 127 4.25 1.12 -12.40
N SER A 128 3.38 1.01 -11.39
CA SER A 128 2.60 -0.20 -11.14
C SER A 128 1.40 -0.37 -12.10
N ILE A 129 0.95 0.68 -12.80
CA ILE A 129 -0.28 0.66 -13.60
C ILE A 129 -0.30 -0.45 -14.66
N PRO A 130 0.74 -0.69 -15.49
CA PRO A 130 0.73 -1.77 -16.47
C PRO A 130 0.59 -3.16 -15.81
N MET A 131 1.23 -3.36 -14.66
CA MET A 131 1.10 -4.59 -13.87
C MET A 131 -0.33 -4.74 -13.33
N LEU A 132 -0.93 -3.67 -12.79
CA LEU A 132 -2.31 -3.67 -12.30
C LEU A 132 -3.30 -4.03 -13.41
N PHE A 133 -3.13 -3.52 -14.63
CA PHE A 133 -3.95 -3.93 -15.77
C PHE A 133 -3.84 -5.43 -16.06
N ASN A 134 -2.63 -6.01 -16.00
CA ASN A 134 -2.46 -7.46 -16.15
C ASN A 134 -3.18 -8.24 -15.05
N LEU A 135 -3.11 -7.77 -13.80
CA LEU A 135 -3.73 -8.41 -12.64
C LEU A 135 -5.27 -8.34 -12.63
N LEU A 136 -5.92 -7.53 -13.48
CA LEU A 136 -7.37 -7.59 -13.70
C LEU A 136 -7.83 -8.97 -14.21
N GLY A 137 -6.93 -9.78 -14.80
CA GLY A 137 -7.20 -11.17 -15.18
C GLY A 137 -7.06 -12.19 -14.04
N ASP A 138 -6.48 -11.80 -12.92
CA ASP A 138 -6.25 -12.69 -11.78
C ASP A 138 -7.42 -12.64 -10.79
N ARG A 139 -8.21 -13.72 -10.78
CA ARG A 139 -9.42 -13.83 -9.94
C ARG A 139 -9.15 -13.73 -8.44
N ALA A 140 -7.92 -13.96 -7.99
CA ALA A 140 -7.57 -13.84 -6.58
C ALA A 140 -7.55 -12.37 -6.14
N VAL A 141 -7.08 -11.45 -6.96
CA VAL A 141 -6.80 -10.06 -6.58
C VAL A 141 -7.55 -8.99 -7.37
N TYR A 142 -8.28 -9.36 -8.46
CA TYR A 142 -8.86 -8.36 -9.35
C TYR A 142 -9.82 -7.37 -8.66
N SER A 143 -10.51 -7.76 -7.58
CA SER A 143 -11.36 -6.84 -6.82
C SER A 143 -10.55 -5.73 -6.16
N THR A 144 -9.41 -6.06 -5.60
CA THR A 144 -8.47 -5.09 -5.01
C THR A 144 -7.83 -4.23 -6.09
N VAL A 145 -7.52 -4.83 -7.24
CA VAL A 145 -6.97 -4.09 -8.39
C VAL A 145 -7.95 -3.05 -8.92
N ILE A 146 -9.25 -3.39 -9.06
CA ILE A 146 -10.28 -2.43 -9.49
C ILE A 146 -10.32 -1.23 -8.54
N LYS A 147 -10.32 -1.48 -7.21
CA LYS A 147 -10.28 -0.43 -6.19
C LYS A 147 -9.00 0.41 -6.27
N ALA A 148 -7.86 -0.24 -6.49
CA ALA A 148 -6.57 0.44 -6.61
C ALA A 148 -6.54 1.37 -7.83
N LEU A 149 -7.03 0.91 -8.98
CA LEU A 149 -7.09 1.68 -10.22
C LEU A 149 -7.97 2.93 -10.11
N ALA A 150 -9.03 2.90 -9.30
CA ALA A 150 -9.83 4.09 -8.99
C ALA A 150 -8.99 5.25 -8.40
N GLY A 151 -7.87 4.91 -7.75
CA GLY A 151 -6.94 5.87 -7.18
C GLY A 151 -6.02 6.57 -8.18
N PHE A 152 -5.90 6.06 -9.43
CA PHE A 152 -5.06 6.62 -10.48
C PHE A 152 -5.90 7.35 -11.53
N ASP A 153 -5.35 8.44 -12.08
CA ASP A 153 -5.95 9.13 -13.21
C ASP A 153 -5.23 8.72 -14.51
N HIS A 154 -5.54 7.51 -14.99
CA HIS A 154 -4.89 6.96 -16.18
C HIS A 154 -5.90 6.82 -17.31
N PRO A 155 -5.59 7.27 -18.54
CA PRO A 155 -6.54 7.31 -19.67
C PRO A 155 -7.04 5.93 -20.07
N ASP A 156 -6.21 4.90 -19.98
CA ASP A 156 -6.57 3.54 -20.39
C ASP A 156 -7.37 2.78 -19.34
N THR A 157 -7.58 3.31 -18.13
CA THR A 157 -8.26 2.58 -17.05
C THR A 157 -9.67 2.16 -17.46
N ALA A 158 -10.44 3.05 -18.09
CA ALA A 158 -11.80 2.73 -18.51
C ALA A 158 -11.80 1.64 -19.58
N LYS A 159 -10.97 1.75 -20.59
CA LYS A 159 -10.82 0.75 -21.65
C LYS A 159 -10.46 -0.63 -21.09
N GLU A 160 -9.47 -0.70 -20.18
CA GLU A 160 -9.03 -1.97 -19.58
C GLU A 160 -10.11 -2.61 -18.71
N LEU A 161 -10.88 -1.83 -17.95
CA LEU A 161 -12.00 -2.32 -17.15
C LEU A 161 -13.14 -2.82 -18.06
N LEU A 162 -13.53 -2.09 -19.10
CA LEU A 162 -14.57 -2.48 -20.04
C LEU A 162 -14.21 -3.75 -20.78
N ASN A 163 -12.99 -3.89 -21.28
CA ASN A 163 -12.52 -5.07 -22.00
C ASN A 163 -12.60 -6.35 -21.15
N ARG A 164 -12.46 -6.23 -19.83
CA ARG A 164 -12.45 -7.38 -18.90
C ARG A 164 -13.75 -7.59 -18.14
N MET A 165 -14.70 -6.67 -18.30
CA MET A 165 -15.96 -6.65 -17.54
C MET A 165 -16.77 -7.95 -17.68
N ALA A 166 -16.80 -8.58 -18.86
CA ALA A 166 -17.49 -9.84 -19.10
C ALA A 166 -16.93 -11.00 -18.24
N GLY A 167 -15.64 -10.96 -17.89
CA GLY A 167 -14.96 -11.97 -17.06
C GLY A 167 -15.15 -11.75 -15.54
N PHE A 168 -15.66 -10.62 -15.11
CA PHE A 168 -15.87 -10.33 -13.69
C PHE A 168 -17.14 -11.01 -13.18
N LYS A 169 -17.11 -11.49 -11.92
CA LYS A 169 -18.32 -11.91 -11.22
C LYS A 169 -19.20 -10.70 -10.91
N ASP A 170 -20.51 -10.91 -10.68
CA ASP A 170 -21.50 -9.83 -10.57
C ASP A 170 -21.14 -8.71 -9.58
N GLY A 171 -20.69 -9.04 -8.36
CA GLY A 171 -20.25 -8.03 -7.39
C GLY A 171 -19.06 -7.18 -7.87
N ASN A 172 -18.17 -7.76 -8.67
CA ASN A 172 -17.02 -7.03 -9.21
C ASN A 172 -17.35 -6.27 -10.51
N ARG A 173 -18.41 -6.68 -11.24
CA ARG A 173 -18.97 -5.84 -12.31
C ARG A 173 -19.53 -4.55 -11.73
N GLY A 174 -20.31 -4.63 -10.62
CA GLY A 174 -20.77 -3.43 -9.91
C GLY A 174 -19.61 -2.53 -9.48
N LEU A 175 -18.58 -3.10 -8.86
CA LEU A 175 -17.39 -2.35 -8.45
C LEU A 175 -16.66 -1.69 -9.64
N ALA A 176 -16.57 -2.35 -10.78
CA ALA A 176 -15.99 -1.77 -12.00
C ALA A 176 -16.85 -0.62 -12.54
N VAL A 177 -18.18 -0.76 -12.54
CA VAL A 177 -19.10 0.32 -12.91
C VAL A 177 -18.96 1.50 -11.96
N ASP A 178 -18.96 1.27 -10.64
CA ASP A 178 -18.76 2.32 -9.63
C ASP A 178 -17.43 3.06 -9.86
N THR A 179 -16.38 2.33 -10.23
CA THR A 179 -15.08 2.92 -10.57
C THR A 179 -15.20 3.78 -11.83
N LEU A 180 -15.84 3.30 -12.88
CA LEU A 180 -16.00 4.03 -14.14
C LEU A 180 -16.82 5.32 -13.97
N ILE A 181 -17.93 5.27 -13.24
CA ILE A 181 -18.76 6.46 -13.00
C ILE A 181 -18.13 7.47 -12.02
N SER A 182 -17.07 7.07 -11.30
CA SER A 182 -16.37 7.99 -10.37
C SER A 182 -15.67 9.15 -11.09
N ARG A 183 -15.46 9.05 -12.41
CA ARG A 183 -14.83 10.09 -13.24
C ARG A 183 -15.59 10.30 -14.54
N ARG A 184 -15.90 11.55 -14.86
CA ARG A 184 -16.62 11.89 -16.08
C ARG A 184 -15.96 11.33 -17.35
N THR A 185 -14.64 11.48 -17.47
CA THR A 185 -13.86 11.00 -18.61
C THR A 185 -13.91 9.48 -18.81
N TRP A 186 -14.18 8.73 -17.76
CA TRP A 186 -14.36 7.29 -17.81
C TRP A 186 -15.83 6.90 -18.04
N ALA A 187 -16.75 7.64 -17.42
CA ALA A 187 -18.20 7.43 -17.61
C ALA A 187 -18.63 7.66 -19.06
N ASP A 188 -18.03 8.63 -19.75
CA ASP A 188 -18.32 8.90 -21.18
C ASP A 188 -17.94 7.72 -22.11
N GLN A 189 -17.18 6.73 -21.65
CA GLN A 189 -16.85 5.50 -22.39
C GLN A 189 -17.83 4.34 -22.15
N LEU A 190 -18.81 4.50 -21.25
CA LEU A 190 -19.87 3.52 -20.99
C LEU A 190 -21.03 3.61 -22.00
N VAL A 191 -21.11 4.68 -22.76
CA VAL A 191 -22.14 4.99 -23.75
C VAL A 191 -21.63 4.67 -25.15
#